data_e7aeceb4487fa331ac7ca4a412ca29a7
#
_entry.id   e7aeceb4487fa331ac7ca4a412ca29a7
#
_cell.length_a   1.000
_cell.length_b   1.000
_cell.length_c   1.000
_cell.angle_alpha   90.00
_cell.angle_beta   90.00
_cell.angle_gamma   90.00
#
_symmetry.space_group_name_H-M   'P 1'
#
loop_
_entity.id
_entity.type
_entity.pdbx_description
1 polymer ?
#
loop_
_entity_poly.entity_id
_entity_poly.type
_entity_poly.pdbx_seq_one_letter_code
_entity_poly.pdbx_strand_id
1 'polypeptide(L)'
;MIIRCDNCSVSLQLDEAKVPSKTFTVRCPRCQNMIRVERDSAGKSPSTVDQLKSNSPAPAVKNGAEEFSVKESEFQINNALRSLLSALQTEKNVLDSKDSSTEKPRRVLLCLGRHRELVARIMVDNGYKVYIAKKPAQANERLREGKTEILLLSPDFATELGGAAIIQQRVNAMYASERRRLFLVSIEDGATTMNAHDAFLRNLNLIVAGEDLDQLPLILNRSLKDFNDLYLYYNRASGAEAI
;
A
#
# COMPACT_ATOMS: atom_id res chain seq x y z
N MET A 1 26.53 24.43 -13.27
CA MET A 1 26.30 23.46 -14.37
C MET A 1 24.95 22.80 -14.25
N ILE A 2 24.34 22.40 -15.39
CA ILE A 2 23.04 21.72 -15.39
C ILE A 2 23.26 20.29 -15.89
N ILE A 3 22.77 19.31 -15.12
CA ILE A 3 22.80 17.89 -15.49
C ILE A 3 21.37 17.37 -15.58
N ARG A 4 21.13 16.43 -16.49
CA ARG A 4 19.83 15.76 -16.63
C ARG A 4 19.91 14.34 -16.09
N CYS A 5 18.85 13.94 -15.41
CA CYS A 5 18.74 12.56 -14.92
C CYS A 5 18.28 11.64 -16.06
N ASP A 6 19.04 10.60 -16.36
CA ASP A 6 18.72 9.64 -17.45
C ASP A 6 17.43 8.85 -17.18
N ASN A 7 17.07 8.68 -15.92
CA ASN A 7 15.89 7.88 -15.54
C ASN A 7 14.56 8.69 -15.54
N CYS A 8 14.58 9.98 -15.16
CA CYS A 8 13.35 10.79 -15.03
C CYS A 8 13.40 12.14 -15.76
N SER A 9 14.46 12.39 -16.52
CA SER A 9 14.68 13.59 -17.37
C SER A 9 14.61 14.94 -16.62
N VAL A 10 14.66 14.92 -15.29
CA VAL A 10 14.70 16.14 -14.48
C VAL A 10 16.06 16.80 -14.62
N SER A 11 16.07 18.11 -14.82
CA SER A 11 17.27 18.93 -14.83
C SER A 11 17.64 19.35 -13.40
N LEU A 12 18.89 19.09 -13.03
CA LEU A 12 19.47 19.42 -11.73
C LEU A 12 20.49 20.55 -11.93
N GLN A 13 20.33 21.64 -11.20
CA GLN A 13 21.27 22.75 -11.21
C GLN A 13 22.28 22.55 -10.07
N LEU A 14 23.56 22.40 -10.42
CA LEU A 14 24.64 22.24 -9.47
C LEU A 14 25.49 23.50 -9.41
N ASP A 15 25.83 23.90 -8.19
CA ASP A 15 26.73 25.02 -7.95
C ASP A 15 28.17 24.57 -8.22
N GLU A 16 28.79 25.14 -9.25
CA GLU A 16 30.14 24.76 -9.70
C GLU A 16 31.23 24.98 -8.66
N ALA A 17 31.00 25.90 -7.72
CA ALA A 17 31.96 26.21 -6.67
C ALA A 17 32.02 25.11 -5.60
N LYS A 18 30.97 24.28 -5.48
CA LYS A 18 30.86 23.25 -4.45
C LYS A 18 31.11 21.83 -4.97
N VAL A 19 31.41 21.69 -6.26
CA VAL A 19 31.54 20.40 -6.91
C VAL A 19 33.01 20.02 -7.03
N PRO A 20 33.43 18.76 -6.67
CA PRO A 20 34.82 18.32 -6.82
C PRO A 20 35.31 18.35 -8.25
N SER A 21 36.60 18.57 -8.44
CA SER A 21 37.25 18.65 -9.78
C SER A 21 37.39 17.32 -10.50
N LYS A 22 36.93 16.20 -9.89
CA LYS A 22 36.97 14.84 -10.45
C LYS A 22 35.55 14.30 -10.64
N THR A 23 35.47 13.09 -11.18
CA THR A 23 34.22 12.34 -11.30
C THR A 23 33.50 12.25 -9.97
N PHE A 24 32.23 12.61 -9.93
CA PHE A 24 31.41 12.52 -8.73
C PHE A 24 30.02 11.96 -9.05
N THR A 25 29.31 11.51 -8.04
CA THR A 25 27.96 10.98 -8.18
C THR A 25 26.97 11.86 -7.44
N VAL A 26 25.81 12.12 -8.07
CA VAL A 26 24.72 12.89 -7.51
C VAL A 26 23.46 12.04 -7.49
N ARG A 27 22.73 12.07 -6.39
CA ARG A 27 21.44 11.39 -6.28
C ARG A 27 20.33 12.30 -6.78
N CYS A 28 19.53 11.81 -7.72
CA CYS A 28 18.38 12.55 -8.23
C CYS A 28 17.31 12.72 -7.14
N PRO A 29 16.85 13.95 -6.83
CA PRO A 29 15.86 14.17 -5.77
C PRO A 29 14.47 13.63 -6.12
N ARG A 30 14.19 13.40 -7.42
CA ARG A 30 12.88 12.92 -7.86
C ARG A 30 12.76 11.40 -7.91
N CYS A 31 13.76 10.71 -8.45
CA CYS A 31 13.72 9.25 -8.63
C CYS A 31 14.79 8.49 -7.82
N GLN A 32 15.61 9.21 -7.04
CA GLN A 32 16.70 8.71 -6.20
C GLN A 32 17.79 7.93 -6.96
N ASN A 33 17.75 7.90 -8.29
CA ASN A 33 18.78 7.26 -9.10
C ASN A 33 20.13 7.98 -8.96
N MET A 34 21.24 7.23 -9.02
CA MET A 34 22.60 7.75 -8.94
C MET A 34 23.05 8.18 -10.32
N ILE A 35 23.40 9.46 -10.50
CA ILE A 35 23.89 10.04 -11.73
C ILE A 35 25.40 10.23 -11.58
N ARG A 36 26.19 9.58 -12.43
CA ARG A 36 27.63 9.78 -12.50
C ARG A 36 27.96 10.93 -13.44
N VAL A 37 28.68 11.90 -12.92
CA VAL A 37 29.06 13.10 -13.69
C VAL A 37 30.59 13.11 -13.83
N GLU A 38 31.07 13.14 -15.08
CA GLU A 38 32.48 13.28 -15.40
C GLU A 38 32.70 14.75 -15.86
N ARG A 39 33.72 15.35 -15.28
CA ARG A 39 34.13 16.70 -15.67
C ARG A 39 35.34 16.58 -16.62
N ASP A 40 35.07 16.72 -17.90
CA ASP A 40 36.16 16.87 -18.86
C ASP A 40 36.77 18.28 -18.73
N SER A 41 38.04 18.31 -18.37
CA SER A 41 38.84 19.52 -18.33
C SER A 41 39.26 19.88 -19.75
N ALA A 42 38.35 20.38 -20.55
CA ALA A 42 38.63 21.22 -21.73
C ALA A 42 37.34 21.70 -22.35
N GLY A 43 37.15 23.00 -22.40
CA GLY A 43 35.99 23.62 -23.00
C GLY A 43 35.89 23.35 -24.50
N LYS A 44 34.63 23.08 -24.89
CA LYS A 44 34.04 23.60 -26.14
C LYS A 44 32.58 23.16 -26.18
N SER A 45 31.76 24.14 -26.40
CA SER A 45 30.31 24.05 -26.59
C SER A 45 29.94 23.29 -27.87
N PRO A 46 28.66 22.85 -27.95
CA PRO A 46 28.18 21.90 -28.93
C PRO A 46 27.75 22.59 -30.21
N SER A 47 27.91 21.91 -31.31
CA SER A 47 27.19 22.21 -32.53
C SER A 47 26.69 20.93 -33.17
N THR A 48 25.41 20.79 -33.11
CA THR A 48 24.45 20.55 -34.20
C THR A 48 24.95 19.87 -35.49
N VAL A 49 24.22 18.86 -35.88
CA VAL A 49 23.65 18.53 -37.19
C VAL A 49 24.51 17.76 -38.20
N ASP A 50 23.79 16.87 -38.79
CA ASP A 50 23.73 16.31 -40.15
C ASP A 50 24.55 15.07 -40.48
N GLN A 51 23.73 14.08 -40.67
CA GLN A 51 23.34 13.42 -41.95
C GLN A 51 24.47 12.90 -42.87
N LEU A 52 24.19 11.69 -43.27
CA LEU A 52 24.27 11.11 -44.60
C LEU A 52 25.44 10.20 -44.97
N LYS A 53 24.95 9.00 -45.27
CA LYS A 53 25.27 8.15 -46.45
C LYS A 53 26.56 7.31 -46.48
N SER A 54 26.23 6.07 -46.54
CA SER A 54 26.53 5.11 -47.63
C SER A 54 27.96 4.61 -47.78
N ASN A 55 28.17 3.35 -47.69
CA ASN A 55 28.41 2.44 -48.83
C ASN A 55 28.93 1.09 -48.34
N SER A 56 28.25 0.11 -48.85
CA SER A 56 28.67 -1.30 -48.88
C SER A 56 29.99 -1.49 -49.66
N PRO A 57 30.71 -2.60 -49.56
CA PRO A 57 30.19 -3.80 -50.22
C PRO A 57 30.37 -5.11 -49.42
N ALA A 58 29.48 -6.03 -49.77
CA ALA A 58 29.53 -7.42 -49.36
C ALA A 58 30.68 -8.21 -49.99
N PRO A 59 31.00 -9.38 -49.45
CA PRO A 59 30.90 -10.56 -50.32
C PRO A 59 30.13 -11.74 -49.72
N ALA A 60 29.26 -12.21 -50.56
CA ALA A 60 28.85 -13.57 -50.91
C ALA A 60 28.95 -14.72 -49.90
N VAL A 61 27.77 -15.22 -49.54
CA VAL A 61 27.17 -16.54 -49.69
C VAL A 61 27.97 -17.77 -49.24
N LYS A 62 27.40 -18.48 -48.26
CA LYS A 62 27.10 -19.91 -48.39
C LYS A 62 25.87 -20.27 -47.54
N ASN A 63 24.93 -20.90 -48.25
CA ASN A 63 23.67 -21.46 -47.75
C ASN A 63 23.95 -22.55 -46.70
N GLY A 64 23.22 -22.47 -45.61
CA GLY A 64 22.94 -23.55 -44.72
C GLY A 64 21.61 -23.22 -44.05
N ALA A 65 20.53 -23.74 -44.66
CA ALA A 65 19.20 -23.66 -44.09
C ALA A 65 19.16 -24.57 -42.86
N GLU A 66 19.22 -23.98 -41.68
CA GLU A 66 18.66 -24.59 -40.48
C GLU A 66 17.40 -23.77 -40.14
N GLU A 67 16.23 -24.34 -40.47
CA GLU A 67 14.95 -23.92 -39.95
C GLU A 67 14.98 -24.11 -38.44
N PHE A 68 15.40 -23.07 -37.74
CA PHE A 68 15.25 -22.99 -36.28
C PHE A 68 13.76 -22.77 -35.98
N SER A 69 13.13 -23.83 -35.51
CA SER A 69 11.70 -23.89 -35.20
C SER A 69 11.36 -22.82 -34.14
N VAL A 70 10.78 -21.73 -34.59
CA VAL A 70 10.27 -20.63 -33.77
C VAL A 70 9.26 -21.12 -32.71
N LYS A 71 8.63 -22.28 -32.95
CA LYS A 71 7.67 -22.85 -32.01
C LYS A 71 8.25 -23.45 -30.74
N GLU A 72 9.50 -23.95 -30.79
CA GLU A 72 10.15 -24.51 -29.59
C GLU A 72 10.66 -23.40 -28.63
N SER A 73 11.09 -22.26 -29.17
CA SER A 73 11.53 -21.13 -28.35
C SER A 73 10.38 -20.45 -27.61
N GLU A 74 9.22 -20.30 -28.24
CA GLU A 74 8.00 -19.75 -27.58
C GLU A 74 7.48 -20.67 -26.49
N PHE A 75 7.55 -21.99 -26.67
CA PHE A 75 7.14 -22.95 -25.64
C PHE A 75 8.08 -22.93 -24.42
N GLN A 76 9.39 -22.80 -24.63
CA GLN A 76 10.37 -22.69 -23.56
C GLN A 76 10.23 -21.37 -22.80
N ILE A 77 10.00 -20.25 -23.49
CA ILE A 77 9.76 -18.94 -22.87
C ILE A 77 8.47 -18.96 -22.04
N ASN A 78 7.40 -19.52 -22.55
CA ASN A 78 6.14 -19.63 -21.82
C ASN A 78 6.25 -20.54 -20.58
N ASN A 79 7.01 -21.62 -20.65
CA ASN A 79 7.27 -22.47 -19.48
C ASN A 79 8.17 -21.79 -18.45
N ALA A 80 9.19 -21.05 -18.89
CA ALA A 80 10.04 -20.26 -17.99
C ALA A 80 9.25 -19.13 -17.30
N LEU A 81 8.38 -18.44 -18.03
CA LEU A 81 7.48 -17.42 -17.45
C LEU A 81 6.49 -18.04 -16.46
N ARG A 82 5.91 -19.20 -16.75
CA ARG A 82 5.03 -19.90 -15.80
C ARG A 82 5.76 -20.36 -14.55
N SER A 83 6.98 -20.86 -14.68
CA SER A 83 7.79 -21.27 -13.52
C SER A 83 8.21 -20.06 -12.67
N LEU A 84 8.54 -18.92 -13.28
CA LEU A 84 8.82 -17.67 -12.56
C LEU A 84 7.57 -17.13 -11.85
N LEU A 85 6.42 -17.14 -12.51
CA LEU A 85 5.16 -16.73 -11.89
C LEU A 85 4.77 -17.65 -10.73
N SER A 86 4.95 -18.96 -10.87
CA SER A 86 4.69 -19.91 -9.75
C SER A 86 5.68 -19.72 -8.60
N ALA A 87 6.96 -19.45 -8.87
CA ALA A 87 7.95 -19.16 -7.85
C ALA A 87 7.64 -17.86 -7.09
N LEU A 88 7.26 -16.79 -7.82
CA LEU A 88 6.85 -15.51 -7.22
C LEU A 88 5.54 -15.63 -6.41
N GLN A 89 4.61 -16.46 -6.85
CA GLN A 89 3.38 -16.77 -6.08
C GLN A 89 3.69 -17.59 -4.83
N THR A 90 4.67 -18.50 -4.91
CA THR A 90 5.10 -19.30 -3.76
C THR A 90 5.85 -18.44 -2.74
N GLU A 91 6.73 -17.53 -3.19
CA GLU A 91 7.38 -16.55 -2.29
C GLU A 91 6.36 -15.61 -1.64
N LYS A 92 5.37 -15.15 -2.38
CA LYS A 92 4.30 -14.30 -1.84
C LYS A 92 3.46 -15.05 -0.79
N ASN A 93 3.13 -16.31 -1.06
CA ASN A 93 2.41 -17.15 -0.10
C ASN A 93 3.27 -17.54 1.12
N VAL A 94 4.61 -17.66 0.98
CA VAL A 94 5.52 -17.91 2.10
C VAL A 94 5.76 -16.65 2.93
N LEU A 95 5.73 -15.46 2.33
CA LEU A 95 5.78 -14.18 3.05
C LEU A 95 4.47 -13.92 3.81
N ASP A 96 3.31 -14.19 3.18
CA ASP A 96 2.00 -14.05 3.83
C ASP A 96 1.76 -15.14 4.90
N SER A 97 2.38 -16.33 4.78
CA SER A 97 2.26 -17.41 5.77
C SER A 97 3.27 -17.32 6.94
N LYS A 98 4.31 -16.50 6.84
CA LYS A 98 5.25 -16.26 7.95
C LYS A 98 4.73 -15.26 8.98
N ASP A 99 3.76 -14.42 8.62
CA ASP A 99 3.15 -13.45 9.54
C ASP A 99 2.05 -14.05 10.44
N SER A 100 1.62 -15.31 10.20
CA SER A 100 0.47 -15.88 10.91
C SER A 100 0.78 -16.62 12.20
N SER A 101 2.04 -16.73 12.65
CA SER A 101 2.36 -17.62 13.80
C SER A 101 2.73 -16.96 15.12
N THR A 102 2.78 -15.61 15.20
CA THR A 102 3.11 -14.89 16.47
C THR A 102 2.38 -13.55 16.64
N GLU A 103 1.48 -13.17 15.77
CA GLU A 103 0.74 -11.92 15.95
C GLU A 103 -0.26 -12.04 17.10
N LYS A 104 -0.16 -11.13 18.06
CA LYS A 104 -1.19 -10.92 19.08
C LYS A 104 -2.55 -10.76 18.40
N PRO A 105 -3.59 -11.48 18.86
CA PRO A 105 -4.93 -11.31 18.29
C PRO A 105 -5.38 -9.86 18.40
N ARG A 106 -5.69 -9.26 17.25
CA ARG A 106 -6.17 -7.86 17.15
C ARG A 106 -7.48 -7.71 17.92
N ARG A 107 -7.61 -6.60 18.64
CA ARG A 107 -8.75 -6.32 19.51
C ARG A 107 -9.79 -5.49 18.81
N VAL A 108 -10.98 -6.07 18.70
CA VAL A 108 -12.12 -5.49 18.01
C VAL A 108 -13.20 -5.13 19.03
N LEU A 109 -13.71 -3.89 18.94
CA LEU A 109 -14.87 -3.43 19.69
C LEU A 109 -16.06 -3.36 18.76
N LEU A 110 -17.13 -4.08 19.08
CA LEU A 110 -18.38 -4.08 18.34
C LEU A 110 -19.40 -3.17 19.02
N CYS A 111 -19.83 -2.14 18.30
CA CYS A 111 -20.90 -1.23 18.64
C CYS A 111 -21.99 -1.36 17.56
N LEU A 112 -22.62 -2.53 17.48
CA LEU A 112 -23.56 -2.91 16.44
C LEU A 112 -24.95 -3.21 17.03
N GLY A 113 -25.98 -2.90 16.28
CA GLY A 113 -27.36 -3.29 16.57
C GLY A 113 -27.68 -4.64 15.95
N ARG A 114 -28.23 -4.62 14.74
CA ARG A 114 -28.83 -5.77 14.05
C ARG A 114 -27.84 -6.90 13.73
N HIS A 115 -26.68 -6.57 13.21
CA HIS A 115 -25.70 -7.55 12.72
C HIS A 115 -24.70 -8.02 13.79
N ARG A 116 -24.90 -7.65 15.05
CA ARG A 116 -23.93 -7.85 16.14
C ARG A 116 -23.46 -9.29 16.30
N GLU A 117 -24.39 -10.26 16.33
CA GLU A 117 -24.06 -11.65 16.60
C GLU A 117 -23.38 -12.34 15.43
N LEU A 118 -23.84 -12.02 14.21
CA LEU A 118 -23.22 -12.51 12.97
C LEU A 118 -21.76 -12.01 12.87
N VAL A 119 -21.56 -10.70 12.99
CA VAL A 119 -20.23 -10.10 12.92
C VAL A 119 -19.31 -10.58 14.04
N ALA A 120 -19.85 -10.73 15.27
CA ALA A 120 -19.06 -11.27 16.38
C ALA A 120 -18.53 -12.68 16.08
N ARG A 121 -19.37 -13.56 15.52
CA ARG A 121 -18.96 -14.91 15.11
C ARG A 121 -17.90 -14.86 14.02
N ILE A 122 -18.16 -14.11 12.94
CA ILE A 122 -17.20 -13.96 11.82
C ILE A 122 -15.84 -13.50 12.34
N MET A 123 -15.80 -12.50 13.23
CA MET A 123 -14.54 -11.95 13.74
C MET A 123 -13.81 -12.94 14.66
N VAL A 124 -14.53 -13.67 15.52
CA VAL A 124 -13.93 -14.70 16.40
C VAL A 124 -13.35 -15.85 15.57
N ASP A 125 -14.09 -16.33 14.57
CA ASP A 125 -13.66 -17.42 13.68
C ASP A 125 -12.40 -17.05 12.89
N ASN A 126 -12.17 -15.76 12.66
CA ASN A 126 -10.97 -15.23 11.99
C ASN A 126 -9.87 -14.77 12.99
N GLY A 127 -9.92 -15.20 14.24
CA GLY A 127 -8.84 -15.02 15.21
C GLY A 127 -8.78 -13.65 15.90
N TYR A 128 -9.81 -12.80 15.75
CA TYR A 128 -9.88 -11.51 16.43
C TYR A 128 -10.35 -11.67 17.88
N LYS A 129 -9.82 -10.83 18.78
CA LYS A 129 -10.33 -10.74 20.15
C LYS A 129 -11.49 -9.72 20.20
N VAL A 130 -12.71 -10.24 20.32
CA VAL A 130 -13.94 -9.46 20.19
C VAL A 130 -14.46 -8.99 21.55
N TYR A 131 -14.83 -7.72 21.63
CA TYR A 131 -15.55 -7.11 22.74
C TYR A 131 -16.87 -6.54 22.22
N ILE A 132 -17.98 -6.91 22.84
CA ILE A 132 -19.32 -6.44 22.43
C ILE A 132 -19.77 -5.40 23.44
N ALA A 133 -20.02 -4.18 22.97
CA ALA A 133 -20.69 -3.16 23.76
C ALA A 133 -22.20 -3.16 23.46
N LYS A 134 -23.02 -3.17 24.51
CA LYS A 134 -24.48 -3.04 24.40
C LYS A 134 -24.95 -1.61 24.65
N LYS A 135 -24.13 -0.81 25.34
CA LYS A 135 -24.45 0.57 25.72
C LYS A 135 -23.26 1.49 25.37
N PRO A 136 -23.50 2.77 25.05
CA PRO A 136 -22.42 3.72 24.74
C PRO A 136 -21.39 3.86 25.86
N ALA A 137 -21.82 3.78 27.12
CA ALA A 137 -20.94 3.85 28.28
C ALA A 137 -19.87 2.71 28.30
N GLN A 138 -20.28 1.50 27.95
CA GLN A 138 -19.37 0.35 27.86
C GLN A 138 -18.35 0.54 26.73
N ALA A 139 -18.79 1.06 25.58
CA ALA A 139 -17.92 1.34 24.47
C ALA A 139 -16.90 2.44 24.81
N ASN A 140 -17.36 3.52 25.46
CA ASN A 140 -16.48 4.60 25.89
C ASN A 140 -15.41 4.12 26.88
N GLU A 141 -15.76 3.24 27.82
CA GLU A 141 -14.82 2.68 28.77
C GLU A 141 -13.73 1.86 28.05
N ARG A 142 -14.13 1.02 27.10
CA ARG A 142 -13.17 0.26 26.28
C ARG A 142 -12.26 1.14 25.43
N LEU A 143 -12.79 2.21 24.86
CA LEU A 143 -11.98 3.18 24.10
C LEU A 143 -10.98 3.93 25.01
N ARG A 144 -11.39 4.24 26.27
CA ARG A 144 -10.49 4.86 27.27
C ARG A 144 -9.32 3.99 27.68
N GLU A 145 -9.47 2.65 27.68
CA GLU A 145 -8.38 1.71 27.94
C GLU A 145 -7.25 1.79 26.90
N GLY A 146 -7.50 2.40 25.73
CA GLY A 146 -6.53 2.58 24.65
C GLY A 146 -6.03 1.29 24.01
N LYS A 147 -6.76 0.18 24.24
CA LYS A 147 -6.37 -1.15 23.76
C LYS A 147 -7.16 -1.64 22.56
N THR A 148 -8.15 -0.87 22.11
CA THR A 148 -8.98 -1.18 20.94
C THR A 148 -8.25 -0.76 19.67
N GLU A 149 -8.08 -1.70 18.77
CA GLU A 149 -7.41 -1.47 17.48
C GLU A 149 -8.41 -1.25 16.35
N ILE A 150 -9.55 -1.95 16.41
CA ILE A 150 -10.61 -1.88 15.41
C ILE A 150 -11.93 -1.60 16.11
N LEU A 151 -12.67 -0.62 15.63
CA LEU A 151 -14.03 -0.29 16.08
C LEU A 151 -15.00 -0.50 14.92
N LEU A 152 -15.95 -1.43 15.10
CA LEU A 152 -17.06 -1.61 14.19
C LEU A 152 -18.29 -0.93 14.78
N LEU A 153 -18.83 0.03 14.06
CA LEU A 153 -19.96 0.85 14.47
C LEU A 153 -21.09 0.71 13.45
N SER A 154 -22.34 0.67 13.89
CA SER A 154 -23.49 0.76 13.01
C SER A 154 -24.42 1.91 13.44
N PRO A 155 -25.14 2.54 12.52
CA PRO A 155 -26.09 3.63 12.84
C PRO A 155 -27.19 3.20 13.80
N ASP A 156 -27.56 1.91 13.79
CA ASP A 156 -28.60 1.33 14.64
C ASP A 156 -28.08 0.90 16.04
N PHE A 157 -26.83 1.18 16.37
CA PHE A 157 -26.28 0.92 17.70
C PHE A 157 -26.94 1.79 18.76
N ALA A 158 -27.65 1.16 19.70
CA ALA A 158 -28.25 1.81 20.87
C ALA A 158 -28.96 3.14 20.52
N THR A 159 -29.82 3.10 19.51
CA THR A 159 -30.51 4.28 18.96
C THR A 159 -31.27 5.11 20.01
N GLU A 160 -31.92 4.46 20.97
CA GLU A 160 -32.62 5.12 22.09
C GLU A 160 -31.70 6.01 22.93
N LEU A 161 -30.41 5.71 22.94
CA LEU A 161 -29.40 6.43 23.71
C LEU A 161 -28.51 7.31 22.83
N GLY A 162 -28.83 7.44 21.52
CA GLY A 162 -27.97 8.15 20.56
C GLY A 162 -26.60 7.53 20.39
N GLY A 163 -26.50 6.19 20.57
CA GLY A 163 -25.25 5.47 20.78
C GLY A 163 -24.22 5.65 19.68
N ALA A 164 -24.63 5.54 18.41
CA ALA A 164 -23.72 5.71 17.29
C ALA A 164 -23.11 7.13 17.26
N ALA A 165 -23.94 8.17 17.44
CA ALA A 165 -23.49 9.56 17.44
C ALA A 165 -22.52 9.87 18.60
N ILE A 166 -22.80 9.35 19.79
CA ILE A 166 -21.95 9.52 20.97
C ILE A 166 -20.56 8.90 20.71
N ILE A 167 -20.52 7.70 20.14
CA ILE A 167 -19.24 7.03 19.85
C ILE A 167 -18.48 7.78 18.74
N GLN A 168 -19.16 8.21 17.68
CA GLN A 168 -18.57 9.01 16.62
C GLN A 168 -17.98 10.32 17.17
N GLN A 169 -18.72 11.02 18.01
CA GLN A 169 -18.24 12.26 18.68
C GLN A 169 -17.00 11.97 19.53
N ARG A 170 -17.01 10.88 20.30
CA ARG A 170 -15.85 10.46 21.11
C ARG A 170 -14.61 10.21 20.25
N VAL A 171 -14.76 9.49 19.13
CA VAL A 171 -13.67 9.20 18.20
C VAL A 171 -13.16 10.48 17.54
N ASN A 172 -14.04 11.40 17.17
CA ASN A 172 -13.68 12.69 16.58
C ASN A 172 -12.94 13.62 17.57
N ALA A 173 -13.18 13.44 18.87
CA ALA A 173 -12.50 14.19 19.94
C ALA A 173 -11.18 13.56 20.41
N MET A 174 -10.76 12.42 19.82
CA MET A 174 -9.48 11.79 20.18
C MET A 174 -8.30 12.61 19.69
N TYR A 175 -7.21 12.56 20.43
CA TYR A 175 -5.93 13.10 19.96
C TYR A 175 -5.46 12.36 18.70
N ALA A 176 -4.76 13.05 17.83
CA ALA A 176 -4.29 12.49 16.57
C ALA A 176 -3.44 11.22 16.75
N SER A 177 -2.66 11.14 17.82
CA SER A 177 -1.86 9.94 18.18
C SER A 177 -2.72 8.72 18.53
N GLU A 178 -3.84 8.94 19.22
CA GLU A 178 -4.80 7.88 19.57
C GLU A 178 -5.62 7.48 18.35
N ARG A 179 -6.12 8.48 17.60
CA ARG A 179 -6.96 8.26 16.41
C ARG A 179 -6.24 7.44 15.32
N ARG A 180 -4.94 7.61 15.17
CA ARG A 180 -4.12 6.84 14.22
C ARG A 180 -3.92 5.38 14.62
N ARG A 181 -4.25 5.02 15.84
CA ARG A 181 -4.18 3.64 16.37
C ARG A 181 -5.54 2.97 16.45
N LEU A 182 -6.55 3.58 15.84
CA LEU A 182 -7.91 3.05 15.82
C LEU A 182 -8.42 3.01 14.37
N PHE A 183 -8.72 1.81 13.88
CA PHE A 183 -9.36 1.61 12.59
C PHE A 183 -10.87 1.60 12.78
N LEU A 184 -11.56 2.62 12.25
CA LEU A 184 -13.01 2.81 12.42
C LEU A 184 -13.75 2.34 11.16
N VAL A 185 -14.64 1.38 11.34
CA VAL A 185 -15.48 0.79 10.30
C VAL A 185 -16.95 1.10 10.60
N SER A 186 -17.68 1.55 9.60
CA SER A 186 -19.14 1.62 9.66
C SER A 186 -19.76 0.46 8.90
N ILE A 187 -20.74 -0.22 9.52
CA ILE A 187 -21.54 -1.25 8.88
C ILE A 187 -22.95 -0.71 8.68
N GLU A 188 -23.42 -0.65 7.43
CA GLU A 188 -24.67 0.00 7.07
C GLU A 188 -25.38 -0.77 5.96
N ASP A 189 -26.67 -0.98 6.13
CA ASP A 189 -27.51 -1.58 5.08
C ASP A 189 -27.68 -0.58 3.93
N GLY A 190 -27.53 -1.06 2.69
CA GLY A 190 -27.67 -0.25 1.48
C GLY A 190 -26.53 0.74 1.21
N ALA A 191 -25.43 0.70 1.97
CA ALA A 191 -24.24 1.47 1.68
C ALA A 191 -23.42 0.81 0.56
N THR A 192 -22.46 1.54 -0.01
CA THR A 192 -21.49 0.97 -0.94
C THR A 192 -20.19 0.62 -0.19
N THR A 193 -19.84 -0.66 -0.20
CA THR A 193 -18.63 -1.15 0.45
C THR A 193 -17.39 -0.50 -0.17
N MET A 194 -16.42 -0.12 0.70
CA MET A 194 -15.17 0.52 0.33
C MET A 194 -15.33 1.89 -0.36
N ASN A 195 -16.46 2.58 -0.19
CA ASN A 195 -16.62 3.95 -0.67
C ASN A 195 -15.72 4.90 0.13
N ALA A 196 -14.54 5.19 -0.42
CA ALA A 196 -13.53 6.02 0.23
C ALA A 196 -13.98 7.49 0.40
N HIS A 197 -14.79 8.00 -0.52
CA HIS A 197 -15.29 9.38 -0.46
C HIS A 197 -16.24 9.56 0.74
N ASP A 198 -17.24 8.71 0.88
CA ASP A 198 -18.18 8.77 1.99
C ASP A 198 -17.50 8.47 3.33
N ALA A 199 -16.57 7.53 3.35
CA ALA A 199 -15.78 7.26 4.53
C ALA A 199 -14.99 8.50 4.98
N PHE A 200 -14.34 9.19 4.04
CA PHE A 200 -13.60 10.43 4.31
C PHE A 200 -14.49 11.54 4.86
N LEU A 201 -15.63 11.80 4.23
CA LEU A 201 -16.58 12.84 4.68
C LEU A 201 -17.07 12.61 6.11
N ARG A 202 -17.16 11.34 6.53
CA ARG A 202 -17.68 10.93 7.84
C ARG A 202 -16.56 10.60 8.84
N ASN A 203 -15.30 10.87 8.50
CA ASN A 203 -14.14 10.55 9.32
C ASN A 203 -14.05 9.06 9.70
N LEU A 204 -14.41 8.18 8.78
CA LEU A 204 -14.32 6.73 8.89
C LEU A 204 -13.08 6.23 8.12
N ASN A 205 -12.60 5.06 8.46
CA ASN A 205 -11.55 4.38 7.67
C ASN A 205 -12.16 3.47 6.60
N LEU A 206 -13.33 2.90 6.86
CA LEU A 206 -13.98 1.94 5.98
C LEU A 206 -15.50 1.97 6.18
N ILE A 207 -16.24 1.78 5.07
CA ILE A 207 -17.67 1.48 5.08
C ILE A 207 -17.87 0.09 4.49
N VAL A 208 -18.72 -0.70 5.13
CA VAL A 208 -19.08 -2.05 4.68
C VAL A 208 -20.60 -2.15 4.63
N ALA A 209 -21.12 -2.62 3.50
CA ALA A 209 -22.53 -2.90 3.34
C ALA A 209 -22.95 -4.13 4.17
N GLY A 210 -24.19 -4.14 4.66
CA GLY A 210 -24.72 -5.29 5.39
C GLY A 210 -24.76 -6.58 4.56
N GLU A 211 -24.85 -6.44 3.23
CA GLU A 211 -24.86 -7.56 2.27
C GLU A 211 -23.48 -8.20 2.09
N ASP A 212 -22.41 -7.47 2.39
CA ASP A 212 -21.01 -7.92 2.19
C ASP A 212 -20.35 -8.47 3.47
N LEU A 213 -21.12 -8.71 4.52
CA LEU A 213 -20.60 -9.17 5.81
C LEU A 213 -19.88 -10.51 5.73
N ASP A 214 -20.25 -11.39 4.82
CA ASP A 214 -19.57 -12.68 4.61
C ASP A 214 -18.12 -12.48 4.13
N GLN A 215 -17.85 -11.36 3.45
CA GLN A 215 -16.52 -10.99 2.96
C GLN A 215 -15.77 -10.04 3.92
N LEU A 216 -16.38 -9.70 5.06
CA LEU A 216 -15.82 -8.75 6.03
C LEU A 216 -14.35 -9.04 6.40
N PRO A 217 -13.91 -10.28 6.67
CA PRO A 217 -12.52 -10.56 7.02
C PRO A 217 -11.55 -10.20 5.89
N LEU A 218 -11.91 -10.51 4.64
CA LEU A 218 -11.10 -10.21 3.47
C LEU A 218 -10.98 -8.69 3.23
N ILE A 219 -12.13 -8.00 3.29
CA ILE A 219 -12.21 -6.54 3.12
C ILE A 219 -11.40 -5.84 4.21
N LEU A 220 -11.56 -6.29 5.46
CA LEU A 220 -10.87 -5.72 6.61
C LEU A 220 -9.36 -5.93 6.53
N ASN A 221 -8.89 -7.13 6.20
CA ASN A 221 -7.46 -7.42 6.07
C ASN A 221 -6.80 -6.55 4.99
N ARG A 222 -7.46 -6.38 3.84
CA ARG A 222 -6.96 -5.51 2.77
C ARG A 222 -6.88 -4.06 3.24
N SER A 223 -7.96 -3.54 3.83
CA SER A 223 -8.03 -2.15 4.28
C SER A 223 -7.09 -1.85 5.44
N LEU A 224 -6.85 -2.81 6.35
CA LEU A 224 -5.84 -2.70 7.41
C LEU A 224 -4.43 -2.66 6.86
N LYS A 225 -4.14 -3.46 5.82
CA LYS A 225 -2.85 -3.42 5.14
C LYS A 225 -2.59 -2.04 4.54
N ASP A 226 -3.56 -1.51 3.77
CA ASP A 226 -3.46 -0.18 3.17
C ASP A 226 -3.29 0.91 4.24
N PHE A 227 -3.98 0.78 5.37
CA PHE A 227 -3.86 1.69 6.51
C PHE A 227 -2.46 1.61 7.17
N ASN A 228 -1.94 0.42 7.39
CA ASN A 228 -0.61 0.22 7.96
C ASN A 228 0.49 0.73 7.03
N ASP A 229 0.35 0.53 5.73
CA ASP A 229 1.27 1.05 4.71
C ASP A 229 1.27 2.59 4.70
N LEU A 230 0.10 3.22 4.83
CA LEU A 230 -0.03 4.67 4.93
C LEU A 230 0.73 5.24 6.14
N TYR A 231 0.65 4.57 7.29
CA TYR A 231 1.28 5.02 8.52
C TYR A 231 2.65 4.42 8.80
N LEU A 232 3.23 3.64 7.87
CA LEU A 232 4.47 2.91 8.06
C LEU A 232 5.62 3.79 8.59
N TYR A 233 5.87 4.91 7.94
CA TYR A 233 6.96 5.82 8.34
C TYR A 233 6.69 6.54 9.66
N TYR A 234 5.44 6.91 9.92
CA TYR A 234 5.04 7.49 11.18
C TYR A 234 5.22 6.49 12.35
N ASN A 235 4.75 5.26 12.17
CA ASN A 235 4.86 4.21 13.18
C ASN A 235 6.34 3.90 13.49
N ARG A 236 7.19 3.80 12.48
CA ARG A 236 8.64 3.62 12.65
C ARG A 236 9.27 4.78 13.43
N ALA A 237 8.93 6.02 13.11
CA ALA A 237 9.48 7.19 13.75
C ALA A 237 9.00 7.35 15.21
N SER A 238 7.76 6.94 15.53
CA SER A 238 7.16 7.03 16.86
C SER A 238 7.36 5.78 17.73
N GLY A 239 7.96 4.70 17.19
CA GLY A 239 8.07 3.42 17.88
C GLY A 239 6.72 2.73 18.11
N ALA A 240 5.68 3.08 17.32
CA ALA A 240 4.36 2.49 17.43
C ALA A 240 4.26 1.21 16.61
N GLU A 241 3.59 0.19 17.15
CA GLU A 241 3.25 -1.03 16.42
C GLU A 241 2.15 -0.74 15.39
N ALA A 242 2.16 -1.47 14.28
CA ALA A 242 1.06 -1.50 13.30
C ALA A 242 -0.20 -2.11 13.92
N ILE A 243 -1.37 -1.76 13.37
CA ILE A 243 -2.65 -2.34 13.79
C ILE A 243 -2.83 -3.72 13.16
#